data_d8af735f395f7abe709fd3700184450b
#
_entry.id   d8af735f395f7abe709fd3700184450b
#
_cell.length_a   1.000
_cell.length_b   1.000
_cell.length_c   1.000
_cell.angle_alpha   90.00
_cell.angle_beta   90.00
_cell.angle_gamma   90.00
#
_symmetry.space_group_name_H-M   'P 1'
#
loop_
_entity.id
_entity.type
_entity.pdbx_description
1 polymer ?
#
loop_
_entity_poly.entity_id
_entity_poly.type
_entity_poly.pdbx_seq_one_letter_code
_entity_poly.pdbx_strand_id
1 'polypeptide(L)'
;LFWLLLLLAVGFLALAYGGDVLTSGAAAFSLNFKINPIVVGLTVVSIATSLPEMATSFMAAKDSPGIALGNILGSNIANIALILGIAAMIAPLKIKRRLIRPEVPILIVLTIIFSLFAMGGGFSRLEGLILLTLTVVYLIYVVRAAKVKDSKDQIIEGSDAIARKTTKAAIFFILIGGTLLALGAEVLVGASVEIAMRMGASELFVGLTIVAIGTSLPELSASVAAVRAGHGDMCAGNIVGSNIFNMLLVGGGVSAFVGMDVRDELLLVEFPALLLLSCLLLWFFRSGHVVSRREGICLLFLYAGILSLSALSQFGYLF
;
A
#
# COMPACT_ATOMS: atom_id res chain seq x y z
N LEU A 1 -26.89 16.15 -5.05
CA LEU A 1 -25.57 16.32 -5.71
C LEU A 1 -24.68 17.26 -4.88
N PHE A 2 -25.16 18.44 -4.46
CA PHE A 2 -24.35 19.41 -3.68
C PHE A 2 -23.72 18.78 -2.43
N TRP A 3 -24.50 18.03 -1.63
CA TRP A 3 -24.01 17.34 -0.45
C TRP A 3 -22.90 16.32 -0.78
N LEU A 4 -23.05 15.56 -1.86
CA LEU A 4 -22.04 14.58 -2.30
C LEU A 4 -20.75 15.26 -2.75
N LEU A 5 -20.84 16.41 -3.43
CA LEU A 5 -19.66 17.21 -3.79
C LEU A 5 -18.96 17.76 -2.54
N LEU A 6 -19.72 18.16 -1.52
CA LEU A 6 -19.16 18.56 -0.23
C LEU A 6 -18.43 17.40 0.45
N LEU A 7 -19.01 16.19 0.47
CA LEU A 7 -18.36 14.99 1.01
C LEU A 7 -17.09 14.65 0.25
N LEU A 8 -17.08 14.72 -1.10
CA LEU A 8 -15.86 14.56 -1.88
C LEU A 8 -14.76 15.53 -1.46
N ALA A 9 -15.12 16.82 -1.31
CA ALA A 9 -14.16 17.84 -0.88
C ALA A 9 -13.62 17.57 0.53
N VAL A 10 -14.50 17.20 1.47
CA VAL A 10 -14.11 16.83 2.85
C VAL A 10 -13.21 15.61 2.87
N GLY A 11 -13.58 14.55 2.14
CA GLY A 11 -12.75 13.32 2.04
C GLY A 11 -11.37 13.61 1.44
N PHE A 12 -11.32 14.40 0.36
CA PHE A 12 -10.05 14.82 -0.25
C PHE A 12 -9.16 15.63 0.71
N LEU A 13 -9.74 16.61 1.41
CA LEU A 13 -9.01 17.41 2.38
C LEU A 13 -8.55 16.57 3.57
N ALA A 14 -9.37 15.63 4.04
CA ALA A 14 -8.99 14.70 5.11
C ALA A 14 -7.82 13.80 4.69
N LEU A 15 -7.83 13.27 3.46
CA LEU A 15 -6.72 12.50 2.90
C LEU A 15 -5.44 13.35 2.79
N ALA A 16 -5.52 14.53 2.19
CA ALA A 16 -4.37 15.41 2.02
C ALA A 16 -3.75 15.80 3.36
N TYR A 17 -4.58 16.28 4.31
CA TYR A 17 -4.12 16.69 5.63
C TYR A 17 -3.66 15.48 6.48
N GLY A 18 -4.38 14.37 6.41
CA GLY A 18 -4.04 13.12 7.09
C GLY A 18 -2.67 12.58 6.65
N GLY A 19 -2.36 12.63 5.35
CA GLY A 19 -1.04 12.26 4.82
C GLY A 19 0.09 13.13 5.36
N ASP A 20 -0.10 14.44 5.40
CA ASP A 20 0.88 15.39 5.95
C ASP A 20 1.10 15.16 7.46
N VAL A 21 0.01 14.97 8.21
CA VAL A 21 0.06 14.70 9.66
C VAL A 21 0.76 13.37 9.95
N LEU A 22 0.40 12.29 9.25
CA LEU A 22 1.02 10.97 9.40
C LEU A 22 2.51 11.03 9.08
N THR A 23 2.89 11.62 7.96
CA THR A 23 4.29 11.74 7.52
C THR A 23 5.11 12.55 8.53
N SER A 24 4.57 13.66 9.03
CA SER A 24 5.23 14.49 10.04
C SER A 24 5.41 13.77 11.37
N GLY A 25 4.41 12.98 11.80
CA GLY A 25 4.49 12.10 12.96
C GLY A 25 5.54 11.01 12.79
N ALA A 26 5.53 10.33 11.64
CA ALA A 26 6.46 9.27 11.29
C ALA A 26 7.92 9.77 11.22
N ALA A 27 8.15 10.94 10.64
CA ALA A 27 9.46 11.57 10.60
C ALA A 27 9.97 11.92 12.00
N ALA A 28 9.13 12.51 12.85
CA ALA A 28 9.46 12.81 14.24
C ALA A 28 9.74 11.54 15.06
N PHE A 29 8.95 10.47 14.84
CA PHE A 29 9.16 9.17 15.47
C PHE A 29 10.52 8.58 15.07
N SER A 30 10.85 8.62 13.78
CA SER A 30 12.14 8.19 13.24
C SER A 30 13.31 8.89 13.95
N LEU A 31 13.25 10.21 14.09
CA LEU A 31 14.27 11.03 14.74
C LEU A 31 14.39 10.72 16.25
N ASN A 32 13.25 10.68 16.97
CA ASN A 32 13.23 10.46 18.41
C ASN A 32 13.82 9.10 18.83
N PHE A 33 13.54 8.06 18.03
CA PHE A 33 14.04 6.70 18.28
C PHE A 33 15.35 6.38 17.55
N LYS A 34 15.89 7.32 16.77
CA LYS A 34 17.08 7.12 15.93
C LYS A 34 16.94 5.91 15.02
N ILE A 35 15.77 5.78 14.43
CA ILE A 35 15.40 4.72 13.48
C ILE A 35 15.48 5.29 12.06
N ASN A 36 15.94 4.50 11.11
CA ASN A 36 15.97 4.92 9.70
C ASN A 36 14.53 5.18 9.19
N PRO A 37 14.24 6.32 8.51
CA PRO A 37 12.93 6.63 7.93
C PRO A 37 12.35 5.51 7.07
N ILE A 38 13.18 4.75 6.35
CA ILE A 38 12.73 3.57 5.60
C ILE A 38 12.03 2.55 6.50
N VAL A 39 12.59 2.30 7.69
CA VAL A 39 12.02 1.32 8.63
C VAL A 39 10.67 1.80 9.14
N VAL A 40 10.52 3.09 9.39
CA VAL A 40 9.26 3.68 9.81
C VAL A 40 8.24 3.59 8.66
N GLY A 41 8.68 3.85 7.43
CA GLY A 41 7.87 3.60 6.22
C GLY A 41 7.44 2.15 6.09
N LEU A 42 8.41 1.20 6.16
CA LEU A 42 8.18 -0.24 6.08
C LEU A 42 7.28 -0.81 7.20
N THR A 43 7.06 -0.10 8.29
CA THR A 43 6.31 -0.62 9.46
C THR A 43 5.17 0.30 9.85
N VAL A 44 5.47 1.40 10.54
CA VAL A 44 4.47 2.26 11.17
C VAL A 44 3.52 2.88 10.14
N VAL A 45 4.09 3.43 9.05
CA VAL A 45 3.28 4.06 8.00
C VAL A 45 2.48 2.99 7.26
N SER A 46 3.13 1.91 6.81
CA SER A 46 2.45 0.82 6.09
C SER A 46 1.33 0.17 6.90
N ILE A 47 1.55 -0.13 8.19
CA ILE A 47 0.49 -0.69 9.02
C ILE A 47 -0.67 0.31 9.17
N ALA A 48 -0.37 1.59 9.42
CA ALA A 48 -1.41 2.61 9.61
C ALA A 48 -2.26 2.82 8.35
N THR A 49 -1.65 2.74 7.16
CA THR A 49 -2.36 2.92 5.88
C THR A 49 -3.08 1.66 5.43
N SER A 50 -2.58 0.45 5.75
CA SER A 50 -3.22 -0.82 5.38
C SER A 50 -4.31 -1.30 6.37
N LEU A 51 -4.61 -0.55 7.43
CA LEU A 51 -5.74 -0.87 8.32
C LEU A 51 -7.11 -0.81 7.60
N PRO A 52 -7.39 0.18 6.74
CA PRO A 52 -8.62 0.21 5.95
C PRO A 52 -8.76 -1.01 5.03
N GLU A 53 -7.69 -1.40 4.33
CA GLU A 53 -7.67 -2.59 3.49
C GLU A 53 -7.98 -3.85 4.29
N MET A 54 -7.43 -3.95 5.51
CA MET A 54 -7.71 -5.06 6.40
C MET A 54 -9.19 -5.10 6.77
N ALA A 55 -9.77 -3.97 7.19
CA ALA A 55 -11.18 -3.88 7.54
C ALA A 55 -12.08 -4.24 6.34
N THR A 56 -11.82 -3.68 5.17
CA THR A 56 -12.57 -3.94 3.94
C THR A 56 -12.47 -5.41 3.53
N SER A 57 -11.25 -5.99 3.55
CA SER A 57 -11.05 -7.40 3.18
C SER A 57 -11.73 -8.36 4.16
N PHE A 58 -11.73 -8.07 5.47
CA PHE A 58 -12.46 -8.87 6.46
C PHE A 58 -13.98 -8.78 6.28
N MET A 59 -14.51 -7.60 5.95
CA MET A 59 -15.94 -7.44 5.69
C MET A 59 -16.33 -8.16 4.40
N ALA A 60 -15.57 -7.97 3.34
CA ALA A 60 -15.82 -8.61 2.04
C ALA A 60 -15.73 -10.14 2.14
N ALA A 61 -14.79 -10.68 2.91
CA ALA A 61 -14.59 -12.12 3.04
C ALA A 61 -15.78 -12.86 3.62
N LYS A 62 -16.62 -12.20 4.43
CA LYS A 62 -17.83 -12.82 5.01
C LYS A 62 -18.89 -13.12 3.96
N ASP A 63 -19.04 -12.20 2.97
CA ASP A 63 -20.08 -12.27 1.97
C ASP A 63 -19.56 -12.85 0.64
N SER A 64 -18.30 -12.57 0.32
CA SER A 64 -17.66 -12.93 -0.94
C SER A 64 -16.14 -13.07 -0.78
N PRO A 65 -15.62 -14.24 -0.35
CA PRO A 65 -14.19 -14.45 -0.09
C PRO A 65 -13.26 -14.11 -1.27
N GLY A 66 -13.72 -14.31 -2.51
CA GLY A 66 -12.98 -13.94 -3.73
C GLY A 66 -12.79 -12.43 -3.89
N ILE A 67 -13.68 -11.59 -3.35
CA ILE A 67 -13.53 -10.13 -3.37
C ILE A 67 -12.40 -9.69 -2.42
N ALA A 68 -12.28 -10.35 -1.27
CA ALA A 68 -11.20 -10.06 -0.33
C ALA A 68 -9.81 -10.28 -0.96
N LEU A 69 -9.63 -11.39 -1.68
CA LEU A 69 -8.39 -11.69 -2.39
C LEU A 69 -8.13 -10.68 -3.52
N GLY A 70 -9.17 -10.36 -4.30
CA GLY A 70 -9.09 -9.33 -5.34
C GLY A 70 -8.66 -7.97 -4.79
N ASN A 71 -9.18 -7.56 -3.62
CA ASN A 71 -8.77 -6.34 -2.93
C ASN A 71 -7.28 -6.38 -2.52
N ILE A 72 -6.82 -7.50 -1.94
CA ILE A 72 -5.41 -7.67 -1.53
C ILE A 72 -4.47 -7.58 -2.74
N LEU A 73 -4.76 -8.31 -3.82
CA LEU A 73 -3.94 -8.30 -5.03
C LEU A 73 -3.99 -6.94 -5.73
N GLY A 74 -5.19 -6.36 -5.86
CA GLY A 74 -5.41 -5.06 -6.49
C GLY A 74 -4.66 -3.94 -5.76
N SER A 75 -4.72 -3.89 -4.42
CA SER A 75 -3.97 -2.92 -3.62
C SER A 75 -2.45 -3.09 -3.78
N ASN A 76 -1.96 -4.33 -3.85
CA ASN A 76 -0.53 -4.59 -4.07
C ASN A 76 -0.06 -4.14 -5.46
N ILE A 77 -0.85 -4.40 -6.49
CA ILE A 77 -0.60 -3.92 -7.86
C ILE A 77 -0.65 -2.39 -7.90
N ALA A 78 -1.66 -1.77 -7.27
CA ALA A 78 -1.79 -0.33 -7.18
C ALA A 78 -0.61 0.31 -6.45
N ASN A 79 -0.16 -0.25 -5.35
CA ASN A 79 0.99 0.26 -4.59
C ASN A 79 2.25 0.32 -5.45
N ILE A 80 2.58 -0.74 -6.20
CA ILE A 80 3.79 -0.78 -7.02
C ILE A 80 3.60 0.04 -8.30
N ALA A 81 2.49 -0.09 -9.01
CA ALA A 81 2.36 0.47 -10.34
C ALA A 81 1.75 1.89 -10.31
N LEU A 82 0.67 2.12 -9.55
CA LEU A 82 0.01 3.43 -9.48
C LEU A 82 0.73 4.36 -8.51
N ILE A 83 0.90 3.96 -7.25
CA ILE A 83 1.38 4.86 -6.19
C ILE A 83 2.85 5.21 -6.37
N LEU A 84 3.73 4.22 -6.60
CA LEU A 84 5.13 4.48 -6.92
C LEU A 84 5.27 5.27 -8.22
N GLY A 85 4.43 4.97 -9.23
CA GLY A 85 4.38 5.71 -10.48
C GLY A 85 4.09 7.19 -10.27
N ILE A 86 3.02 7.54 -9.54
CA ILE A 86 2.66 8.92 -9.19
C ILE A 86 3.75 9.57 -8.34
N ALA A 87 4.26 8.88 -7.31
CA ALA A 87 5.31 9.39 -6.45
C ALA A 87 6.58 9.77 -7.24
N ALA A 88 7.00 8.91 -8.17
CA ALA A 88 8.16 9.14 -9.04
C ALA A 88 7.94 10.30 -10.04
N MET A 89 6.70 10.55 -10.47
CA MET A 89 6.33 11.70 -11.29
C MET A 89 6.47 13.03 -10.54
N ILE A 90 6.10 13.04 -9.23
CA ILE A 90 6.24 14.24 -8.38
C ILE A 90 7.72 14.57 -8.21
N ALA A 91 8.52 13.61 -7.75
CA ALA A 91 9.97 13.74 -7.66
C ALA A 91 10.66 12.39 -7.86
N PRO A 92 11.83 12.35 -8.53
CA PRO A 92 12.64 11.15 -8.63
C PRO A 92 13.00 10.62 -7.24
N LEU A 93 12.77 9.33 -6.99
CA LEU A 93 12.94 8.71 -5.69
C LEU A 93 14.32 8.09 -5.57
N LYS A 94 15.14 8.60 -4.67
CA LYS A 94 16.44 7.99 -4.33
C LYS A 94 16.21 6.72 -3.51
N ILE A 95 16.72 5.59 -3.98
CA ILE A 95 16.51 4.29 -3.36
C ILE A 95 17.74 3.87 -2.57
N LYS A 96 17.56 3.68 -1.28
CA LYS A 96 18.64 3.20 -0.41
C LYS A 96 18.86 1.70 -0.58
N ARG A 97 20.11 1.28 -0.41
CA ARG A 97 20.56 -0.12 -0.56
C ARG A 97 19.74 -1.12 0.27
N ARG A 98 19.19 -0.70 1.40
CA ARG A 98 18.34 -1.52 2.25
C ARG A 98 17.09 -2.02 1.53
N LEU A 99 16.42 -1.18 0.75
CA LEU A 99 15.24 -1.60 -0.02
C LEU A 99 15.60 -2.60 -1.12
N ILE A 100 16.77 -2.42 -1.74
CA ILE A 100 17.26 -3.32 -2.78
C ILE A 100 17.70 -4.66 -2.19
N ARG A 101 18.25 -4.64 -0.98
CA ARG A 101 18.78 -5.79 -0.24
C ARG A 101 18.57 -5.56 1.26
N PRO A 102 17.61 -6.24 1.92
CA PRO A 102 16.87 -7.44 1.49
C PRO A 102 15.38 -7.22 1.18
N GLU A 103 14.79 -6.03 1.35
CA GLU A 103 13.34 -5.85 1.47
C GLU A 103 12.57 -6.26 0.20
N VAL A 104 12.98 -5.79 -0.99
CA VAL A 104 12.30 -6.19 -2.25
C VAL A 104 12.52 -7.66 -2.59
N PRO A 105 13.69 -8.29 -2.39
CA PRO A 105 13.83 -9.75 -2.47
C PRO A 105 12.89 -10.51 -1.53
N ILE A 106 12.69 -10.03 -0.29
CA ILE A 106 11.70 -10.62 0.63
C ILE A 106 10.29 -10.50 0.04
N LEU A 107 9.91 -9.32 -0.47
CA LEU A 107 8.63 -9.11 -1.13
C LEU A 107 8.41 -10.11 -2.27
N ILE A 108 9.41 -10.32 -3.15
CA ILE A 108 9.32 -11.28 -4.26
C ILE A 108 9.11 -12.71 -3.74
N VAL A 109 9.88 -13.13 -2.73
CA VAL A 109 9.74 -14.46 -2.13
C VAL A 109 8.35 -14.63 -1.50
N LEU A 110 7.85 -13.63 -0.81
CA LEU A 110 6.51 -13.66 -0.22
C LEU A 110 5.41 -13.67 -1.29
N THR A 111 5.60 -12.94 -2.39
CA THR A 111 4.67 -12.99 -3.54
C THR A 111 4.63 -14.39 -4.13
N ILE A 112 5.78 -15.08 -4.26
CA ILE A 112 5.84 -16.46 -4.74
C ILE A 112 5.13 -17.41 -3.77
N ILE A 113 5.40 -17.32 -2.46
CA ILE A 113 4.74 -18.15 -1.44
C ILE A 113 3.23 -17.93 -1.46
N PHE A 114 2.78 -16.68 -1.52
CA PHE A 114 1.37 -16.32 -1.59
C PHE A 114 0.70 -16.87 -2.86
N SER A 115 1.40 -16.81 -4.00
CA SER A 115 0.92 -17.39 -5.25
C SER A 115 0.84 -18.93 -5.19
N LEU A 116 1.82 -19.59 -4.56
CA LEU A 116 1.81 -21.05 -4.40
C LEU A 116 0.63 -21.52 -3.52
N PHE A 117 0.32 -20.81 -2.45
CA PHE A 117 -0.86 -21.12 -1.63
C PHE A 117 -2.16 -20.95 -2.44
N ALA A 118 -2.24 -19.92 -3.28
CA ALA A 118 -3.39 -19.69 -4.14
C ALA A 118 -3.64 -20.82 -5.16
N MET A 119 -2.59 -21.48 -5.65
CA MET A 119 -2.70 -22.58 -6.62
C MET A 119 -3.43 -23.82 -6.06
N GLY A 120 -3.62 -23.89 -4.75
CA GLY A 120 -4.43 -24.94 -4.10
C GLY A 120 -5.95 -24.75 -4.23
N GLY A 121 -6.42 -23.72 -4.94
CA GLY A 121 -7.83 -23.36 -5.13
C GLY A 121 -8.40 -22.49 -4.02
N GLY A 122 -7.61 -22.20 -2.98
CA GLY A 122 -8.01 -21.32 -1.88
C GLY A 122 -6.97 -21.28 -0.79
N PHE A 123 -7.09 -20.30 0.10
CA PHE A 123 -6.24 -20.21 1.28
C PHE A 123 -6.89 -20.91 2.46
N SER A 124 -6.25 -21.94 2.96
CA SER A 124 -6.67 -22.64 4.18
C SER A 124 -6.36 -21.83 5.44
N ARG A 125 -7.01 -22.17 6.54
CA ARG A 125 -6.71 -21.57 7.86
C ARG A 125 -5.26 -21.78 8.29
N LEU A 126 -4.66 -22.93 7.95
CA LEU A 126 -3.27 -23.22 8.28
C LEU A 126 -2.32 -22.29 7.53
N GLU A 127 -2.55 -22.08 6.24
CA GLU A 127 -1.77 -21.12 5.42
C GLU A 127 -1.93 -19.70 5.95
N GLY A 128 -3.15 -19.32 6.36
CA GLY A 128 -3.39 -18.05 7.06
C GLY A 128 -2.56 -17.88 8.33
N LEU A 129 -2.50 -18.91 9.18
CA LEU A 129 -1.67 -18.90 10.40
C LEU A 129 -0.16 -18.84 10.08
N ILE A 130 0.28 -19.51 9.01
CA ILE A 130 1.67 -19.41 8.52
C ILE A 130 1.97 -17.97 8.11
N LEU A 131 1.11 -17.31 7.33
CA LEU A 131 1.28 -15.92 6.91
C LEU A 131 1.30 -14.95 8.11
N LEU A 132 0.42 -15.14 9.09
CA LEU A 132 0.45 -14.35 10.34
C LEU A 132 1.73 -14.58 11.14
N THR A 133 2.23 -15.81 11.19
CA THR A 133 3.52 -16.11 11.83
C THR A 133 4.67 -15.40 11.10
N LEU A 134 4.66 -15.43 9.76
CA LEU A 134 5.63 -14.69 8.94
C LEU A 134 5.53 -13.18 9.15
N THR A 135 4.32 -12.63 9.41
CA THR A 135 4.16 -11.21 9.81
C THR A 135 4.98 -10.89 11.07
N VAL A 136 4.85 -11.72 12.12
CA VAL A 136 5.58 -11.53 13.38
C VAL A 136 7.09 -11.66 13.15
N VAL A 137 7.52 -12.67 12.41
CA VAL A 137 8.95 -12.88 12.07
C VAL A 137 9.50 -11.69 11.30
N TYR A 138 8.77 -11.19 10.29
CA TYR A 138 9.16 -10.03 9.52
C TYR A 138 9.26 -8.76 10.38
N LEU A 139 8.27 -8.51 11.25
CA LEU A 139 8.32 -7.38 12.18
C LEU A 139 9.54 -7.45 13.12
N ILE A 140 9.79 -8.61 13.71
CA ILE A 140 10.98 -8.81 14.56
C ILE A 140 12.27 -8.56 13.78
N TYR A 141 12.34 -9.09 12.55
CA TYR A 141 13.49 -8.88 11.66
C TYR A 141 13.70 -7.37 11.38
N VAL A 142 12.66 -6.66 10.93
CA VAL A 142 12.75 -5.24 10.57
C VAL A 142 13.12 -4.38 11.78
N VAL A 143 12.52 -4.64 12.95
CA VAL A 143 12.82 -3.91 14.21
C VAL A 143 14.25 -4.17 14.69
N ARG A 144 14.72 -5.41 14.64
CA ARG A 144 16.12 -5.73 15.01
C ARG A 144 17.13 -5.08 14.06
N ALA A 145 16.81 -5.02 12.79
CA ALA A 145 17.63 -4.37 11.76
C ALA A 145 17.47 -2.85 11.71
N ALA A 146 16.59 -2.26 12.55
CA ALA A 146 16.25 -0.84 12.54
C ALA A 146 17.35 0.06 13.14
N LYS A 147 18.18 -0.46 14.06
CA LYS A 147 19.22 0.33 14.73
C LYS A 147 20.26 0.78 13.72
N VAL A 148 20.31 2.09 13.51
CA VAL A 148 21.28 2.71 12.60
C VAL A 148 22.66 2.62 13.22
N LYS A 149 23.60 1.97 12.52
CA LYS A 149 25.00 1.87 12.96
C LYS A 149 25.81 3.15 12.73
N ASP A 150 25.31 4.10 11.88
CA ASP A 150 26.05 5.32 11.57
C ASP A 150 25.14 6.55 11.59
N SER A 151 25.46 7.44 12.52
CA SER A 151 24.79 8.74 12.74
C SER A 151 25.22 9.84 11.75
N LYS A 152 26.04 9.54 10.74
CA LYS A 152 26.56 10.56 9.80
C LYS A 152 25.68 10.87 8.59
N ASP A 153 24.75 9.99 8.22
CA ASP A 153 23.89 10.16 7.04
C ASP A 153 22.48 10.71 7.33
N GLN A 154 22.22 11.18 8.55
CA GLN A 154 20.90 11.63 8.98
C GLN A 154 20.84 13.13 9.30
N ILE A 155 21.45 13.97 8.49
CA ILE A 155 21.04 15.37 8.47
C ILE A 155 19.87 15.46 7.49
N ILE A 156 18.64 15.37 8.03
CA ILE A 156 17.42 15.70 7.30
C ILE A 156 17.46 17.23 7.13
N GLU A 157 17.81 17.69 5.93
CA GLU A 157 17.71 19.10 5.59
C GLU A 157 16.25 19.54 5.77
N GLY A 158 15.99 20.49 6.63
CA GLY A 158 14.64 20.98 6.97
C GLY A 158 14.09 20.53 8.33
N SER A 159 14.91 19.92 9.21
CA SER A 159 14.46 19.21 10.42
C SER A 159 14.06 20.08 11.63
N ASP A 160 14.24 21.41 11.61
CA ASP A 160 14.10 22.23 12.84
C ASP A 160 12.69 22.24 13.45
N ALA A 161 11.63 22.19 12.64
CA ALA A 161 10.26 22.13 13.13
C ALA A 161 9.81 20.70 13.49
N ILE A 162 10.35 19.68 12.81
CA ILE A 162 10.03 18.26 13.03
C ILE A 162 10.77 17.73 14.26
N ALA A 163 12.03 18.15 14.46
CA ALA A 163 12.87 17.73 15.59
C ALA A 163 12.36 18.19 16.97
N ARG A 164 11.39 19.14 17.01
CA ARG A 164 10.82 19.65 18.27
C ARG A 164 9.64 18.85 18.81
N LYS A 165 9.12 17.86 18.07
CA LYS A 165 8.00 17.05 18.55
C LYS A 165 8.46 16.00 19.56
N THR A 166 7.79 15.95 20.71
CA THR A 166 8.02 14.87 21.69
C THR A 166 7.55 13.53 21.13
N THR A 167 8.06 12.43 21.68
CA THR A 167 7.62 11.06 21.27
C THR A 167 6.11 10.87 21.39
N LYS A 168 5.50 11.43 22.46
CA LYS A 168 4.02 11.37 22.62
C LYS A 168 3.31 12.13 21.50
N ALA A 169 3.81 13.31 21.14
CA ALA A 169 3.25 14.07 20.01
C ALA A 169 3.44 13.34 18.69
N ALA A 170 4.59 12.70 18.44
CA ALA A 170 4.83 11.91 17.24
C ALA A 170 3.83 10.76 17.10
N ILE A 171 3.62 9.99 18.17
CA ILE A 171 2.63 8.90 18.21
C ILE A 171 1.21 9.44 17.98
N PHE A 172 0.85 10.54 18.64
CA PHE A 172 -0.45 11.18 18.46
C PHE A 172 -0.69 11.61 17.01
N PHE A 173 0.33 12.19 16.36
CA PHE A 173 0.25 12.57 14.94
C PHE A 173 0.10 11.35 14.02
N ILE A 174 0.78 10.24 14.33
CA ILE A 174 0.64 8.99 13.57
C ILE A 174 -0.81 8.46 13.68
N LEU A 175 -1.34 8.42 14.90
CA LEU A 175 -2.71 7.92 15.14
C LEU A 175 -3.76 8.81 14.48
N ILE A 176 -3.68 10.13 14.66
CA ILE A 176 -4.62 11.08 14.03
C ILE A 176 -4.48 11.05 12.52
N GLY A 177 -3.25 11.08 11.99
CA GLY A 177 -3.02 11.03 10.55
C GLY A 177 -3.59 9.75 9.92
N GLY A 178 -3.34 8.59 10.53
CA GLY A 178 -3.92 7.32 10.10
C GLY A 178 -5.45 7.30 10.16
N THR A 179 -6.04 7.83 11.24
CA THR A 179 -7.51 7.94 11.36
C THR A 179 -8.10 8.88 10.29
N LEU A 180 -7.47 10.03 10.03
CA LEU A 180 -7.92 10.96 9.00
C LEU A 180 -7.82 10.33 7.59
N LEU A 181 -6.77 9.56 7.32
CA LEU A 181 -6.62 8.83 6.06
C LEU A 181 -7.73 7.79 5.88
N ALA A 182 -8.00 6.99 6.91
CA ALA A 182 -9.04 5.97 6.87
C ALA A 182 -10.44 6.58 6.66
N LEU A 183 -10.82 7.55 7.50
CA LEU A 183 -12.11 8.24 7.39
C LEU A 183 -12.23 9.05 6.10
N GLY A 184 -11.15 9.72 5.68
CA GLY A 184 -11.10 10.47 4.44
C GLY A 184 -11.32 9.61 3.22
N ALA A 185 -10.70 8.42 3.17
CA ALA A 185 -10.91 7.45 2.11
C ALA A 185 -12.35 6.93 2.09
N GLU A 186 -12.90 6.53 3.25
CA GLU A 186 -14.29 6.05 3.37
C GLU A 186 -15.30 7.09 2.87
N VAL A 187 -15.17 8.33 3.32
CA VAL A 187 -16.06 9.44 2.91
C VAL A 187 -15.93 9.73 1.42
N LEU A 188 -14.70 9.80 0.88
CA LEU A 188 -14.46 10.09 -0.53
C LEU A 188 -14.98 8.97 -1.43
N VAL A 189 -14.67 7.73 -1.09
CA VAL A 189 -15.13 6.55 -1.85
C VAL A 189 -16.65 6.44 -1.81
N GLY A 190 -17.27 6.56 -0.63
CA GLY A 190 -18.72 6.49 -0.49
C GLY A 190 -19.45 7.55 -1.32
N ALA A 191 -18.96 8.80 -1.30
CA ALA A 191 -19.53 9.85 -2.12
C ALA A 191 -19.31 9.62 -3.63
N SER A 192 -18.13 9.09 -4.03
CA SER A 192 -17.82 8.77 -5.42
C SER A 192 -18.71 7.65 -5.97
N VAL A 193 -18.90 6.59 -5.19
CA VAL A 193 -19.81 5.48 -5.50
C VAL A 193 -21.24 5.99 -5.72
N GLU A 194 -21.74 6.77 -4.78
CA GLU A 194 -23.12 7.31 -4.85
C GLU A 194 -23.31 8.22 -6.10
N ILE A 195 -22.31 9.05 -6.42
CA ILE A 195 -22.36 9.87 -7.65
C ILE A 195 -22.36 8.99 -8.90
N ALA A 196 -21.45 8.00 -8.98
CA ALA A 196 -21.35 7.12 -10.13
C ALA A 196 -22.64 6.32 -10.36
N MET A 197 -23.23 5.78 -9.29
CA MET A 197 -24.52 5.07 -9.35
C MET A 197 -25.65 5.97 -9.83
N ARG A 198 -25.72 7.23 -9.33
CA ARG A 198 -26.73 8.21 -9.82
C ARG A 198 -26.53 8.62 -11.27
N MET A 199 -25.30 8.52 -11.78
CA MET A 199 -24.98 8.74 -13.20
C MET A 199 -25.25 7.53 -14.08
N GLY A 200 -25.73 6.41 -13.51
CA GLY A 200 -26.06 5.19 -14.24
C GLY A 200 -24.90 4.23 -14.43
N ALA A 201 -23.79 4.41 -13.70
CA ALA A 201 -22.71 3.42 -13.68
C ALA A 201 -23.18 2.10 -13.06
N SER A 202 -22.73 0.96 -13.60
CA SER A 202 -23.05 -0.35 -13.04
C SER A 202 -22.29 -0.59 -11.73
N GLU A 203 -22.89 -1.36 -10.81
CA GLU A 203 -22.22 -1.77 -9.55
C GLU A 203 -20.87 -2.43 -9.81
N LEU A 204 -20.79 -3.27 -10.85
CA LEU A 204 -19.58 -3.95 -11.25
C LEU A 204 -18.47 -2.94 -11.64
N PHE A 205 -18.79 -1.95 -12.50
CA PHE A 205 -17.85 -0.92 -12.90
C PHE A 205 -17.35 -0.10 -11.71
N VAL A 206 -18.27 0.28 -10.80
CA VAL A 206 -17.95 1.04 -9.59
C VAL A 206 -17.02 0.24 -8.67
N GLY A 207 -17.32 -1.07 -8.47
CA GLY A 207 -16.49 -1.95 -7.66
C GLY A 207 -15.07 -2.12 -8.21
N LEU A 208 -14.95 -2.36 -9.52
CA LEU A 208 -13.67 -2.58 -10.20
C LEU A 208 -12.78 -1.34 -10.30
N THR A 209 -13.37 -0.15 -10.24
CA THR A 209 -12.64 1.12 -10.42
C THR A 209 -12.58 1.94 -9.14
N ILE A 210 -13.71 2.50 -8.72
CA ILE A 210 -13.75 3.48 -7.62
C ILE A 210 -13.38 2.83 -6.29
N VAL A 211 -13.95 1.66 -5.98
CA VAL A 211 -13.68 0.98 -4.72
C VAL A 211 -12.26 0.41 -4.70
N ALA A 212 -11.83 -0.23 -5.79
CA ALA A 212 -10.50 -0.83 -5.88
C ALA A 212 -9.36 0.20 -5.73
N ILE A 213 -9.49 1.39 -6.35
CA ILE A 213 -8.51 2.48 -6.17
C ILE A 213 -8.69 3.13 -4.80
N GLY A 214 -9.93 3.22 -4.34
CA GLY A 214 -10.30 3.95 -3.12
C GLY A 214 -9.68 3.39 -1.86
N THR A 215 -9.55 2.08 -1.75
CA THR A 215 -8.89 1.44 -0.60
C THR A 215 -7.41 1.78 -0.50
N SER A 216 -6.74 2.05 -1.62
CA SER A 216 -5.32 2.44 -1.66
C SER A 216 -5.07 3.97 -1.61
N LEU A 217 -6.12 4.79 -1.40
CA LEU A 217 -5.98 6.25 -1.25
C LEU A 217 -5.19 6.67 -0.02
N PRO A 218 -5.29 6.00 1.15
CA PRO A 218 -4.42 6.27 2.29
C PRO A 218 -2.95 6.13 1.95
N GLU A 219 -2.55 5.04 1.30
CA GLU A 219 -1.18 4.80 0.86
C GLU A 219 -0.71 5.85 -0.13
N LEU A 220 -1.55 6.19 -1.11
CA LEU A 220 -1.25 7.24 -2.09
C LEU A 220 -1.01 8.58 -1.39
N SER A 221 -1.91 8.97 -0.50
CA SER A 221 -1.82 10.25 0.21
C SER A 221 -0.59 10.32 1.10
N ALA A 222 -0.32 9.29 1.91
CA ALA A 222 0.87 9.20 2.76
C ALA A 222 2.16 9.21 1.91
N SER A 223 2.19 8.49 0.78
CA SER A 223 3.35 8.45 -0.12
C SER A 223 3.59 9.80 -0.79
N VAL A 224 2.56 10.47 -1.27
CA VAL A 224 2.65 11.83 -1.85
C VAL A 224 3.13 12.84 -0.81
N ALA A 225 2.60 12.79 0.41
CA ALA A 225 3.02 13.65 1.51
C ALA A 225 4.49 13.42 1.86
N ALA A 226 4.93 12.15 1.96
CA ALA A 226 6.33 11.82 2.23
C ALA A 226 7.27 12.35 1.14
N VAL A 227 6.91 12.21 -0.14
CA VAL A 227 7.72 12.73 -1.27
C VAL A 227 7.79 14.25 -1.22
N ARG A 228 6.67 14.94 -0.98
CA ARG A 228 6.62 16.41 -0.85
C ARG A 228 7.46 16.93 0.31
N ALA A 229 7.50 16.17 1.41
CA ALA A 229 8.32 16.49 2.58
C ALA A 229 9.81 16.14 2.41
N GLY A 230 10.23 15.62 1.24
CA GLY A 230 11.62 15.20 0.99
C GLY A 230 11.99 13.81 1.54
N HIS A 231 11.00 13.05 2.04
CA HIS A 231 11.18 11.70 2.61
C HIS A 231 10.89 10.60 1.57
N GLY A 232 11.51 10.67 0.39
CA GLY A 232 11.31 9.67 -0.67
C GLY A 232 11.66 8.24 -0.26
N ASP A 233 12.60 8.06 0.66
CA ASP A 233 12.95 6.78 1.25
C ASP A 233 11.83 6.20 2.16
N MET A 234 11.11 7.05 2.89
CA MET A 234 9.93 6.66 3.66
C MET A 234 8.77 6.26 2.71
N CYS A 235 8.56 6.99 1.62
CA CYS A 235 7.59 6.64 0.58
C CYS A 235 7.87 5.25 0.00
N ALA A 236 9.10 5.00 -0.47
CA ALA A 236 9.47 3.70 -1.02
C ALA A 236 9.37 2.58 0.02
N GLY A 237 9.70 2.87 1.29
CA GLY A 237 9.48 1.96 2.42
C GLY A 237 8.00 1.65 2.64
N ASN A 238 7.13 2.66 2.60
CA ASN A 238 5.68 2.48 2.73
C ASN A 238 5.13 1.55 1.64
N ILE A 239 5.49 1.78 0.38
CA ILE A 239 5.03 0.97 -0.75
C ILE A 239 5.44 -0.51 -0.59
N VAL A 240 6.70 -0.78 -0.29
CA VAL A 240 7.20 -2.14 -0.09
C VAL A 240 6.56 -2.78 1.14
N GLY A 241 6.47 -2.04 2.24
CA GLY A 241 5.89 -2.51 3.50
C GLY A 241 4.40 -2.83 3.37
N SER A 242 3.59 -1.94 2.75
CA SER A 242 2.16 -2.18 2.53
C SER A 242 1.92 -3.43 1.68
N ASN A 243 2.74 -3.68 0.65
CA ASN A 243 2.64 -4.92 -0.13
C ASN A 243 2.91 -6.17 0.74
N ILE A 244 3.94 -6.12 1.58
CA ILE A 244 4.26 -7.24 2.49
C ILE A 244 3.12 -7.44 3.51
N PHE A 245 2.62 -6.35 4.15
CA PHE A 245 1.55 -6.47 5.14
C PHE A 245 0.20 -6.87 4.53
N ASN A 246 -0.11 -6.41 3.32
CA ASN A 246 -1.33 -6.84 2.63
C ASN A 246 -1.33 -8.36 2.40
N MET A 247 -0.22 -8.96 2.00
CA MET A 247 -0.13 -10.41 1.87
C MET A 247 -0.09 -11.13 3.23
N LEU A 248 0.79 -10.70 4.14
CA LEU A 248 1.06 -11.41 5.38
C LEU A 248 0.01 -11.15 6.45
N LEU A 249 -0.33 -9.89 6.73
CA LEU A 249 -1.24 -9.51 7.80
C LEU A 249 -2.69 -9.56 7.34
N VAL A 250 -3.02 -8.92 6.22
CA VAL A 250 -4.39 -8.88 5.71
C VAL A 250 -4.77 -10.24 5.13
N GLY A 251 -4.00 -10.76 4.18
CA GLY A 251 -4.21 -12.09 3.58
C GLY A 251 -4.16 -13.19 4.62
N GLY A 252 -3.16 -13.17 5.50
CA GLY A 252 -3.04 -14.13 6.60
C GLY A 252 -4.20 -14.06 7.57
N GLY A 253 -4.63 -12.85 7.95
CA GLY A 253 -5.76 -12.66 8.86
C GLY A 253 -7.07 -13.16 8.25
N VAL A 254 -7.41 -12.74 7.04
CA VAL A 254 -8.64 -13.20 6.36
C VAL A 254 -8.64 -14.71 6.20
N SER A 255 -7.52 -15.31 5.75
CA SER A 255 -7.42 -16.77 5.58
C SER A 255 -7.56 -17.53 6.88
N ALA A 256 -6.92 -17.07 7.96
CA ALA A 256 -6.95 -17.75 9.26
C ALA A 256 -8.35 -17.78 9.89
N PHE A 257 -9.13 -16.71 9.74
CA PHE A 257 -10.43 -16.56 10.40
C PHE A 257 -11.62 -16.93 9.52
N VAL A 258 -11.57 -16.62 8.24
CA VAL A 258 -12.69 -16.80 7.30
C VAL A 258 -12.37 -17.87 6.27
N GLY A 259 -11.17 -17.88 5.71
CA GLY A 259 -10.76 -18.57 4.50
C GLY A 259 -10.90 -17.65 3.28
N MET A 260 -10.22 -17.97 2.19
CA MET A 260 -10.34 -17.26 0.92
C MET A 260 -10.35 -18.24 -0.24
N ASP A 261 -11.39 -18.15 -1.06
CA ASP A 261 -11.45 -18.88 -2.33
C ASP A 261 -10.68 -18.12 -3.40
N VAL A 262 -10.01 -18.86 -4.27
CA VAL A 262 -9.26 -18.30 -5.39
C VAL A 262 -10.03 -18.54 -6.67
N ARG A 263 -10.34 -17.47 -7.40
CA ARG A 263 -10.93 -17.56 -8.75
C ARG A 263 -9.82 -17.75 -9.77
N ASP A 264 -10.10 -18.56 -10.80
CA ASP A 264 -9.12 -18.86 -11.85
C ASP A 264 -8.63 -17.59 -12.57
N GLU A 265 -9.51 -16.60 -12.76
CA GLU A 265 -9.15 -15.33 -13.37
C GLU A 265 -8.01 -14.62 -12.64
N LEU A 266 -8.03 -14.64 -11.29
CA LEU A 266 -6.97 -14.03 -10.48
C LEU A 266 -5.63 -14.74 -10.66
N LEU A 267 -5.64 -16.06 -10.82
CA LEU A 267 -4.42 -16.85 -11.08
C LEU A 267 -3.80 -16.53 -12.44
N LEU A 268 -4.63 -16.14 -13.41
CA LEU A 268 -4.19 -15.89 -14.78
C LEU A 268 -3.73 -14.46 -15.02
N VAL A 269 -4.23 -13.49 -14.28
CA VAL A 269 -3.94 -12.05 -14.50
C VAL A 269 -3.23 -11.43 -13.30
N GLU A 270 -3.87 -11.38 -12.11
CA GLU A 270 -3.40 -10.58 -10.98
C GLU A 270 -2.13 -11.15 -10.33
N PHE A 271 -2.06 -12.48 -10.12
CA PHE A 271 -0.87 -13.09 -9.54
C PHE A 271 0.37 -12.96 -10.43
N PRO A 272 0.32 -13.28 -11.75
CA PRO A 272 1.44 -13.03 -12.66
C PRO A 272 1.81 -11.55 -12.77
N ALA A 273 0.82 -10.64 -12.80
CA ALA A 273 1.06 -9.20 -12.82
C ALA A 273 1.78 -8.72 -11.57
N LEU A 274 1.36 -9.17 -10.38
CA LEU A 274 2.01 -8.81 -9.12
C LEU A 274 3.43 -9.33 -9.04
N LEU A 275 3.68 -10.56 -9.48
CA LEU A 275 5.03 -11.13 -9.52
C LEU A 275 5.92 -10.35 -10.51
N LEU A 276 5.41 -10.06 -11.71
CA LEU A 276 6.11 -9.24 -12.70
C LEU A 276 6.47 -7.86 -12.14
N LEU A 277 5.50 -7.17 -11.54
CA LEU A 277 5.71 -5.85 -10.94
C LEU A 277 6.72 -5.89 -9.79
N SER A 278 6.69 -6.93 -8.96
CA SER A 278 7.67 -7.11 -7.87
C SER A 278 9.09 -7.32 -8.40
N CYS A 279 9.24 -8.05 -9.51
CA CYS A 279 10.52 -8.22 -10.20
C CYS A 279 10.99 -6.91 -10.88
N LEU A 280 10.08 -6.19 -11.55
CA LEU A 280 10.36 -4.88 -12.15
C LEU A 280 10.74 -3.85 -11.09
N LEU A 281 10.10 -3.87 -9.92
CA LEU A 281 10.46 -3.02 -8.79
C LEU A 281 11.93 -3.22 -8.39
N LEU A 282 12.38 -4.47 -8.29
CA LEU A 282 13.78 -4.78 -8.00
C LEU A 282 14.71 -4.27 -9.08
N TRP A 283 14.32 -4.41 -10.34
CA TRP A 283 15.10 -3.93 -11.47
C TRP A 283 15.22 -2.39 -11.47
N PHE A 284 14.11 -1.66 -11.31
CA PHE A 284 14.10 -0.19 -11.22
C PHE A 284 14.90 0.31 -10.01
N PHE A 285 14.80 -0.35 -8.86
CA PHE A 285 15.56 0.03 -7.68
C PHE A 285 17.07 -0.21 -7.85
N ARG A 286 17.47 -1.17 -8.67
CA ARG A 286 18.88 -1.44 -9.01
C ARG A 286 19.41 -0.54 -10.11
N SER A 287 18.57 -0.07 -11.04
CA SER A 287 18.96 0.77 -12.14
C SER A 287 19.27 2.20 -11.66
N GLY A 288 20.51 2.45 -11.29
CA GLY A 288 20.96 3.80 -10.87
C GLY A 288 20.56 4.22 -9.45
N HIS A 289 19.92 3.36 -8.67
CA HIS A 289 19.42 3.66 -7.30
C HIS A 289 18.45 4.86 -7.24
N VAL A 290 17.74 5.13 -8.32
CA VAL A 290 16.75 6.19 -8.41
C VAL A 290 15.59 5.70 -9.26
N VAL A 291 14.37 5.81 -8.77
CA VAL A 291 13.19 5.64 -9.63
C VAL A 291 12.94 6.99 -10.32
N SER A 292 13.18 7.01 -11.61
CA SER A 292 13.05 8.20 -12.45
C SER A 292 11.59 8.45 -12.86
N ARG A 293 11.30 9.67 -13.34
CA ARG A 293 9.98 9.99 -13.91
C ARG A 293 9.59 9.09 -15.09
N ARG A 294 10.57 8.66 -15.91
CA ARG A 294 10.31 7.76 -17.04
C ARG A 294 9.85 6.38 -16.56
N GLU A 295 10.50 5.85 -15.54
CA GLU A 295 10.08 4.59 -14.92
C GLU A 295 8.72 4.74 -14.23
N GLY A 296 8.43 5.90 -13.61
CA GLY A 296 7.12 6.24 -13.09
C GLY A 296 6.03 6.22 -14.17
N ILE A 297 6.26 6.81 -15.32
CA ILE A 297 5.33 6.77 -16.47
C ILE A 297 5.13 5.32 -16.95
N CYS A 298 6.21 4.53 -17.06
CA CYS A 298 6.13 3.11 -17.42
C CYS A 298 5.23 2.33 -16.45
N LEU A 299 5.39 2.54 -15.15
CA LEU A 299 4.56 1.91 -14.12
C LEU A 299 3.07 2.28 -14.26
N LEU A 300 2.76 3.56 -14.55
CA LEU A 300 1.37 4.00 -14.76
C LEU A 300 0.73 3.35 -16.00
N PHE A 301 1.48 3.21 -17.10
CA PHE A 301 1.00 2.48 -18.28
C PHE A 301 0.80 0.99 -18.00
N LEU A 302 1.69 0.36 -17.24
CA LEU A 302 1.54 -1.03 -16.80
C LEU A 302 0.30 -1.19 -15.92
N TYR A 303 0.03 -0.24 -15.02
CA TYR A 303 -1.19 -0.26 -14.20
C TYR A 303 -2.45 -0.22 -15.06
N ALA A 304 -2.51 0.73 -16.01
CA ALA A 304 -3.65 0.82 -16.93
C ALA A 304 -3.83 -0.45 -17.77
N GLY A 305 -2.72 -1.04 -18.24
CA GLY A 305 -2.75 -2.31 -18.99
C GLY A 305 -3.26 -3.47 -18.14
N ILE A 306 -2.78 -3.62 -16.91
CA ILE A 306 -3.21 -4.68 -16.00
C ILE A 306 -4.69 -4.52 -15.66
N LEU A 307 -5.16 -3.30 -15.34
CA LEU A 307 -6.58 -3.05 -15.10
C LEU A 307 -7.46 -3.41 -16.31
N SER A 308 -6.99 -3.08 -17.52
CA SER A 308 -7.72 -3.42 -18.75
C SER A 308 -7.79 -4.93 -18.95
N LEU A 309 -6.70 -5.66 -18.72
CA LEU A 309 -6.66 -7.12 -18.80
C LEU A 309 -7.55 -7.77 -17.73
N SER A 310 -7.49 -7.29 -16.50
CA SER A 310 -8.34 -7.76 -15.40
C SER A 310 -9.82 -7.55 -15.72
N ALA A 311 -10.20 -6.38 -16.23
CA ALA A 311 -11.57 -6.13 -16.66
C ALA A 311 -12.02 -7.08 -17.77
N LEU A 312 -11.20 -7.27 -18.82
CA LEU A 312 -11.51 -8.18 -19.93
C LEU A 312 -11.65 -9.64 -19.47
N SER A 313 -10.80 -10.09 -18.56
CA SER A 313 -10.87 -11.43 -17.96
C SER A 313 -12.19 -11.63 -17.21
N GLN A 314 -12.58 -10.66 -16.37
CA GLN A 314 -13.81 -10.75 -15.57
C GLN A 314 -15.11 -10.69 -16.42
N PHE A 315 -15.06 -10.04 -17.58
CA PHE A 315 -16.19 -10.04 -18.53
C PHE A 315 -16.24 -11.27 -19.45
N GLY A 316 -15.32 -12.24 -19.28
CA GLY A 316 -15.28 -13.47 -20.07
C GLY A 316 -14.81 -13.28 -21.52
N TYR A 317 -14.08 -12.20 -21.82
CA TYR A 317 -13.54 -11.96 -23.15
C TYR A 317 -12.18 -12.61 -23.40
N LEU A 318 -11.51 -13.12 -22.35
CA LEU A 318 -10.15 -13.67 -22.46
C LEU A 318 -10.07 -15.19 -22.24
N PHE A 319 -11.03 -15.81 -21.53
CA PHE A 319 -11.03 -17.25 -21.20
C PHE A 319 -12.43 -17.81 -21.14
#